data_b1f81a279402b486864b2eac8d7ec12b
#
_entry.id   b1f81a279402b486864b2eac8d7ec12b
#
_cell.length_a   1.000
_cell.length_b   1.000
_cell.length_c   1.000
_cell.angle_alpha   90.00
_cell.angle_beta   90.00
_cell.angle_gamma   90.00
#
_symmetry.space_group_name_H-M   'P 1'
#
loop_
_entity.id
_entity.type
_entity.pdbx_description
1 polymer ?
#
loop_
_entity_poly.entity_id
_entity_poly.type
_entity_poly.pdbx_seq_one_letter_code
_entity_poly.pdbx_strand_id
1 'polypeptide(L)'
;RSLADEYTTKTPMKPRFVLGDVGPTNKTLSISPDVHNPALRSLTYDELVDAYVEQMEALLEGGVDALLIETIFDSLNAKAAIYASEKAMESTKKRVPLMLSITVSDTAGRTLSGQTLEAFLASVQHADIFSIGLNCSFGARQLKPFLKALADKAPYYISAHPNAGLPNSLTT
;
A
#
# COMPACT_ATOMS: atom_id res chain seq x y z
N ARG A 1 -3.85 -11.99 15.27
CA ARG A 1 -3.73 -11.23 16.51
C ARG A 1 -3.25 -12.10 17.67
N SER A 2 -3.94 -13.20 17.98
CA SER A 2 -3.62 -14.06 19.14
C SER A 2 -2.16 -14.51 19.22
N LEU A 3 -1.55 -14.90 18.10
CA LEU A 3 -0.12 -15.26 18.06
C LEU A 3 0.80 -14.08 18.39
N ALA A 4 0.50 -12.91 17.89
CA ALA A 4 1.29 -11.70 18.19
C ALA A 4 1.24 -11.37 19.69
N ASP A 5 0.08 -11.51 20.31
CA ASP A 5 -0.11 -11.30 21.74
C ASP A 5 0.61 -12.35 22.58
N GLU A 6 0.50 -13.63 22.19
CA GLU A 6 1.22 -14.72 22.84
C GLU A 6 2.74 -14.51 22.84
N TYR A 7 3.31 -14.20 21.67
CA TYR A 7 4.75 -13.99 21.56
C TYR A 7 5.22 -12.67 22.20
N THR A 8 4.39 -11.65 22.23
CA THR A 8 4.67 -10.43 22.99
C THR A 8 4.71 -10.70 24.47
N THR A 9 3.77 -11.51 24.99
CA THR A 9 3.77 -11.93 26.40
C THR A 9 5.02 -12.72 26.76
N LYS A 10 5.47 -13.63 25.88
CA LYS A 10 6.72 -14.40 26.09
C LYS A 10 7.98 -13.53 26.10
N THR A 11 7.98 -12.43 25.34
CA THR A 11 9.14 -11.53 25.22
C THR A 11 8.68 -10.06 25.19
N PRO A 12 8.28 -9.48 26.34
CA PRO A 12 7.68 -8.14 26.39
C PRO A 12 8.56 -7.01 25.83
N MET A 13 9.89 -7.17 25.90
CA MET A 13 10.84 -6.22 25.33
C MET A 13 10.93 -6.26 23.79
N LYS A 14 10.20 -7.19 23.16
CA LYS A 14 10.11 -7.33 21.70
C LYS A 14 8.64 -7.45 21.31
N PRO A 15 7.84 -6.40 21.37
CA PRO A 15 6.43 -6.45 21.00
C PRO A 15 6.25 -6.82 19.52
N ARG A 16 5.19 -7.57 19.22
CA ARG A 16 4.79 -7.93 17.85
C ARG A 16 3.54 -7.14 17.49
N PHE A 17 3.57 -6.61 16.30
CA PHE A 17 2.47 -5.85 15.74
C PHE A 17 1.83 -6.62 14.58
N VAL A 18 0.54 -6.38 14.37
CA VAL A 18 -0.23 -6.96 13.26
C VAL A 18 -0.60 -5.84 12.31
N LEU A 19 -0.13 -5.93 11.08
CA LEU A 19 -0.52 -5.01 10.02
C LEU A 19 -1.76 -5.57 9.30
N GLY A 20 -2.79 -4.75 9.15
CA GLY A 20 -3.92 -5.05 8.29
C GLY A 20 -3.56 -4.74 6.85
N ASP A 21 -3.40 -5.78 6.07
CA ASP A 21 -2.92 -5.67 4.69
C ASP A 21 -4.08 -5.41 3.72
N VAL A 22 -3.93 -4.37 2.90
CA VAL A 22 -4.92 -3.90 1.93
C VAL A 22 -4.26 -3.83 0.57
N GLY A 23 -4.36 -4.92 -0.17
CA GLY A 23 -3.82 -5.04 -1.51
C GLY A 23 -4.67 -4.34 -2.59
N PRO A 24 -4.17 -4.27 -3.82
CA PRO A 24 -4.93 -3.72 -4.94
C PRO A 24 -6.08 -4.65 -5.34
N THR A 25 -7.13 -4.06 -5.89
CA THR A 25 -8.17 -4.82 -6.57
C THR A 25 -7.73 -5.23 -7.98
N ASN A 26 -8.49 -6.12 -8.61
CA ASN A 26 -8.28 -6.50 -10.02
C ASN A 26 -8.78 -5.44 -11.02
N LYS A 27 -9.17 -4.25 -10.54
CA LYS A 27 -9.67 -3.14 -11.36
C LYS A 27 -8.93 -1.86 -11.02
N THR A 28 -8.77 -0.99 -12.01
CA THR A 28 -8.11 0.31 -11.87
C THR A 28 -9.08 1.44 -12.21
N LEU A 29 -8.90 2.57 -11.54
CA LEU A 29 -9.65 3.79 -11.81
C LEU A 29 -9.01 4.65 -12.90
N SER A 30 -7.69 4.52 -13.10
CA SER A 30 -6.94 5.36 -14.04
C SER A 30 -6.83 4.74 -15.43
N ILE A 31 -6.90 3.42 -15.55
CA ILE A 31 -6.66 2.70 -16.80
C ILE A 31 -7.98 2.13 -17.33
N SER A 32 -8.27 2.39 -18.63
CA SER A 32 -9.41 1.77 -19.29
C SER A 32 -9.16 0.28 -19.52
N PRO A 33 -10.16 -0.58 -19.31
CA PRO A 33 -10.09 -1.99 -19.70
C PRO A 33 -10.21 -2.21 -21.21
N ASP A 34 -10.58 -1.17 -21.98
CA ASP A 34 -10.75 -1.20 -23.43
C ASP A 34 -9.90 -0.12 -24.09
N VAL A 35 -8.94 -0.53 -24.92
CA VAL A 35 -8.05 0.38 -25.65
C VAL A 35 -8.78 1.24 -26.69
N HIS A 36 -9.94 0.81 -27.16
CA HIS A 36 -10.76 1.55 -28.12
C HIS A 36 -11.72 2.53 -27.44
N ASN A 37 -11.90 2.44 -26.13
CA ASN A 37 -12.72 3.34 -25.34
C ASN A 37 -11.94 3.84 -24.09
N PRO A 38 -11.10 4.84 -24.25
CA PRO A 38 -10.25 5.35 -23.16
C PRO A 38 -11.02 5.90 -21.97
N ALA A 39 -12.29 6.28 -22.15
CA ALA A 39 -13.14 6.81 -21.08
C ALA A 39 -13.79 5.71 -20.22
N LEU A 40 -13.81 4.46 -20.71
CA LEU A 40 -14.45 3.36 -19.99
C LEU A 40 -13.71 3.09 -18.67
N ARG A 41 -14.47 2.84 -17.61
CA ARG A 41 -13.96 2.37 -16.32
C ARG A 41 -14.73 1.14 -15.86
N SER A 42 -14.05 0.21 -15.20
CA SER A 42 -14.66 -1.03 -14.71
C SER A 42 -15.45 -0.84 -13.43
N LEU A 43 -15.22 0.27 -12.73
CA LEU A 43 -15.94 0.67 -11.51
C LEU A 43 -15.78 2.19 -11.31
N THR A 44 -16.63 2.74 -10.48
CA THR A 44 -16.55 4.13 -10.02
C THR A 44 -15.61 4.26 -8.81
N TYR A 45 -15.23 5.50 -8.50
CA TYR A 45 -14.44 5.81 -7.30
C TYR A 45 -15.18 5.39 -6.02
N ASP A 46 -16.47 5.69 -5.93
CA ASP A 46 -17.28 5.39 -4.74
C ASP A 46 -17.45 3.89 -4.52
N GLU A 47 -17.69 3.11 -5.58
CA GLU A 47 -17.74 1.64 -5.49
C GLU A 47 -16.41 1.05 -4.97
N LEU A 48 -15.28 1.62 -5.38
CA LEU A 48 -13.99 1.19 -4.88
C LEU A 48 -13.77 1.58 -3.41
N VAL A 49 -14.17 2.79 -3.04
CA VAL A 49 -14.14 3.25 -1.64
C VAL A 49 -14.95 2.32 -0.75
N ASP A 50 -16.19 2.00 -1.15
CA ASP A 50 -17.07 1.15 -0.35
C ASP A 50 -16.48 -0.26 -0.16
N ALA A 51 -15.89 -0.84 -1.20
CA ALA A 51 -15.20 -2.13 -1.10
C ALA A 51 -14.01 -2.09 -0.13
N TYR A 52 -13.22 -1.02 -0.14
CA TYR A 52 -12.11 -0.85 0.79
C TYR A 52 -12.57 -0.58 2.22
N VAL A 53 -13.66 0.17 2.41
CA VAL A 53 -14.24 0.42 3.74
C VAL A 53 -14.62 -0.90 4.40
N GLU A 54 -15.36 -1.78 3.70
CA GLU A 54 -15.77 -3.09 4.22
C GLU A 54 -14.55 -3.91 4.68
N GLN A 55 -13.51 -3.99 3.86
CA GLN A 55 -12.29 -4.71 4.22
C GLN A 55 -11.58 -4.09 5.43
N MET A 56 -11.42 -2.76 5.45
CA MET A 56 -10.68 -2.08 6.50
C MET A 56 -11.42 -2.09 7.84
N GLU A 57 -12.75 -1.99 7.83
CA GLU A 57 -13.57 -2.15 9.05
C GLU A 57 -13.35 -3.53 9.67
N ALA A 58 -13.40 -4.60 8.86
CA ALA A 58 -13.15 -5.95 9.35
C ALA A 58 -11.72 -6.11 9.91
N LEU A 59 -10.71 -5.52 9.28
CA LEU A 59 -9.33 -5.52 9.78
C LEU A 59 -9.21 -4.78 11.12
N LEU A 60 -9.82 -3.59 11.22
CA LEU A 60 -9.81 -2.80 12.45
C LEU A 60 -10.56 -3.51 13.58
N GLU A 61 -11.70 -4.15 13.30
CA GLU A 61 -12.44 -4.97 14.26
C GLU A 61 -11.60 -6.18 14.70
N GLY A 62 -10.85 -6.79 13.79
CA GLY A 62 -9.91 -7.87 14.08
C GLY A 62 -8.71 -7.44 14.93
N GLY A 63 -8.54 -6.15 15.21
CA GLY A 63 -7.55 -5.62 16.13
C GLY A 63 -6.16 -5.49 15.54
N VAL A 64 -6.05 -5.03 14.29
CA VAL A 64 -4.75 -4.66 13.69
C VAL A 64 -4.16 -3.43 14.37
N ASP A 65 -2.84 -3.34 14.37
CA ASP A 65 -2.08 -2.23 14.96
C ASP A 65 -1.79 -1.11 13.95
N ALA A 66 -1.87 -1.41 12.66
CA ALA A 66 -1.76 -0.44 11.56
C ALA A 66 -2.48 -0.97 10.32
N LEU A 67 -2.85 -0.08 9.39
CA LEU A 67 -3.28 -0.44 8.03
C LEU A 67 -2.12 -0.23 7.06
N LEU A 68 -1.86 -1.21 6.21
CA LEU A 68 -0.86 -1.16 5.14
C LEU A 68 -1.55 -1.27 3.78
N ILE A 69 -1.68 -0.15 3.07
CA ILE A 69 -2.10 -0.16 1.67
C ILE A 69 -0.87 -0.48 0.83
N GLU A 70 -0.86 -1.65 0.22
CA GLU A 70 0.33 -2.19 -0.43
C GLU A 70 0.12 -2.48 -1.92
N THR A 71 1.23 -2.70 -2.63
CA THR A 71 1.27 -2.97 -4.07
C THR A 71 0.52 -1.90 -4.89
N ILE A 72 0.71 -0.66 -4.49
CA ILE A 72 0.07 0.49 -5.14
C ILE A 72 0.70 0.71 -6.52
N PHE A 73 -0.07 0.52 -7.57
CA PHE A 73 0.34 0.78 -8.96
C PHE A 73 -0.57 1.79 -9.69
N ASP A 74 -1.66 2.23 -9.04
CA ASP A 74 -2.58 3.26 -9.51
C ASP A 74 -2.84 4.26 -8.37
N SER A 75 -2.49 5.53 -8.61
CA SER A 75 -2.61 6.57 -7.58
C SER A 75 -4.04 6.95 -7.27
N LEU A 76 -4.97 6.80 -8.22
CA LEU A 76 -6.38 7.06 -7.94
C LEU A 76 -6.97 5.97 -7.07
N ASN A 77 -6.58 4.69 -7.28
CA ASN A 77 -6.92 3.60 -6.37
C ASN A 77 -6.34 3.85 -4.98
N ALA A 78 -5.08 4.31 -4.88
CA ALA A 78 -4.48 4.66 -3.59
C ALA A 78 -5.27 5.76 -2.85
N LYS A 79 -5.71 6.80 -3.56
CA LYS A 79 -6.55 7.85 -2.98
C LYS A 79 -7.89 7.32 -2.48
N ALA A 80 -8.51 6.40 -3.22
CA ALA A 80 -9.73 5.74 -2.78
C ALA A 80 -9.50 4.93 -1.50
N ALA A 81 -8.39 4.17 -1.43
CA ALA A 81 -8.03 3.40 -0.25
C ALA A 81 -7.69 4.30 0.96
N ILE A 82 -6.97 5.41 0.76
CA ILE A 82 -6.70 6.41 1.81
C ILE A 82 -8.01 7.00 2.34
N TYR A 83 -8.90 7.41 1.45
CA TYR A 83 -10.21 7.95 1.86
C TYR A 83 -11.06 6.89 2.59
N ALA A 84 -11.04 5.65 2.11
CA ALA A 84 -11.70 4.53 2.76
C ALA A 84 -11.14 4.27 4.17
N SER A 85 -9.82 4.39 4.36
CA SER A 85 -9.21 4.20 5.69
C SER A 85 -9.71 5.21 6.71
N GLU A 86 -9.88 6.47 6.33
CA GLU A 86 -10.46 7.50 7.20
C GLU A 86 -11.92 7.17 7.56
N LYS A 87 -12.75 6.79 6.57
CA LYS A 87 -14.14 6.36 6.80
C LYS A 87 -14.21 5.16 7.76
N ALA A 88 -13.38 4.14 7.53
CA ALA A 88 -13.36 2.94 8.36
C ALA A 88 -12.89 3.22 9.79
N MET A 89 -11.88 4.08 9.97
CA MET A 89 -11.42 4.50 11.29
C MET A 89 -12.46 5.34 12.03
N GLU A 90 -13.20 6.17 11.30
CA GLU A 90 -14.30 6.97 11.88
C GLU A 90 -15.47 6.09 12.32
N SER A 91 -15.90 5.15 11.47
CA SER A 91 -17.05 4.26 11.77
C SER A 91 -16.75 3.31 12.93
N THR A 92 -15.56 2.70 12.94
CA THR A 92 -15.14 1.77 14.00
C THR A 92 -14.65 2.47 15.27
N LYS A 93 -14.41 3.79 15.22
CA LYS A 93 -13.81 4.60 16.30
C LYS A 93 -12.42 4.10 16.72
N LYS A 94 -11.71 3.46 15.80
CA LYS A 94 -10.36 2.92 16.00
C LYS A 94 -9.39 3.65 15.08
N ARG A 95 -8.46 4.39 15.66
CA ARG A 95 -7.40 5.07 14.91
C ARG A 95 -6.10 4.28 15.00
N VAL A 96 -5.54 3.97 13.83
CA VAL A 96 -4.26 3.27 13.71
C VAL A 96 -3.39 3.97 12.66
N PRO A 97 -2.06 3.83 12.73
CA PRO A 97 -1.16 4.36 11.70
C PRO A 97 -1.51 3.83 10.31
N LEU A 98 -1.41 4.71 9.30
CA LEU A 98 -1.58 4.37 7.90
C LEU A 98 -0.22 4.26 7.21
N MET A 99 0.03 3.14 6.57
CA MET A 99 1.26 2.85 5.83
C MET A 99 0.94 2.67 4.35
N LEU A 100 1.78 3.21 3.47
CA LEU A 100 1.65 3.06 2.02
C LEU A 100 2.86 2.34 1.44
N SER A 101 2.64 1.44 0.49
CA SER A 101 3.71 0.75 -0.22
C SER A 101 3.43 0.70 -1.73
N ILE A 102 4.32 1.31 -2.51
CA ILE A 102 4.17 1.52 -3.94
C ILE A 102 4.91 0.42 -4.69
N THR A 103 4.36 0.01 -5.82
CA THR A 103 5.03 -0.90 -6.75
C THR A 103 5.41 -0.16 -8.01
N VAL A 104 6.72 -0.05 -8.27
CA VAL A 104 7.24 0.53 -9.51
C VAL A 104 7.27 -0.54 -10.60
N SER A 105 6.89 -0.16 -11.81
CA SER A 105 6.68 -1.11 -12.92
C SER A 105 7.84 -1.12 -13.93
N ASP A 106 8.72 -0.12 -13.88
CA ASP A 106 9.83 0.00 -14.81
C ASP A 106 11.12 0.50 -14.14
N THR A 107 12.21 0.44 -14.89
CA THR A 107 13.53 0.90 -14.44
C THR A 107 13.65 2.43 -14.33
N ALA A 108 12.66 3.19 -14.79
CA ALA A 108 12.57 4.63 -14.59
C ALA A 108 11.83 4.99 -13.29
N GLY A 109 11.36 3.98 -12.53
CA GLY A 109 10.68 4.19 -11.25
C GLY A 109 9.24 4.69 -11.38
N ARG A 110 8.55 4.33 -12.45
CA ARG A 110 7.14 4.68 -12.66
C ARG A 110 6.22 3.58 -12.21
N THR A 111 5.06 3.96 -11.70
CA THR A 111 3.95 3.04 -11.46
C THR A 111 3.33 2.58 -12.78
N LEU A 112 2.48 1.55 -12.75
CA LEU A 112 1.77 1.07 -13.94
C LEU A 112 0.89 2.16 -14.56
N SER A 113 0.32 3.06 -13.76
CA SER A 113 -0.43 4.23 -14.25
C SER A 113 0.47 5.37 -14.77
N GLY A 114 1.79 5.17 -14.82
CA GLY A 114 2.76 6.07 -15.44
C GLY A 114 3.31 7.18 -14.55
N GLN A 115 2.94 7.22 -13.26
CA GLN A 115 3.40 8.26 -12.35
C GLN A 115 4.80 7.97 -11.80
N THR A 116 5.60 9.03 -11.65
CA THR A 116 6.86 8.96 -10.89
C THR A 116 6.60 8.90 -9.39
N LEU A 117 7.60 8.48 -8.60
CA LEU A 117 7.49 8.47 -7.14
C LEU A 117 7.23 9.85 -6.56
N GLU A 118 7.82 10.91 -7.14
CA GLU A 118 7.58 12.28 -6.73
C GLU A 118 6.14 12.74 -7.00
N ALA A 119 5.61 12.42 -8.17
CA ALA A 119 4.22 12.73 -8.53
C ALA A 119 3.25 11.98 -7.61
N PHE A 120 3.55 10.71 -7.31
CA PHE A 120 2.77 9.95 -6.33
C PHE A 120 2.82 10.60 -4.95
N LEU A 121 4.02 10.88 -4.43
CA LEU A 121 4.21 11.52 -3.12
C LEU A 121 3.42 12.83 -3.02
N ALA A 122 3.52 13.70 -4.02
CA ALA A 122 2.76 14.95 -4.07
C ALA A 122 1.25 14.73 -4.06
N SER A 123 0.77 13.62 -4.67
CA SER A 123 -0.66 13.32 -4.77
C SER A 123 -1.27 12.82 -3.46
N VAL A 124 -0.48 12.32 -2.51
CA VAL A 124 -0.95 11.72 -1.24
C VAL A 124 -0.52 12.50 0.00
N GLN A 125 0.27 13.57 -0.14
CA GLN A 125 0.80 14.35 1.00
C GLN A 125 -0.26 15.04 1.87
N HIS A 126 -1.51 15.06 1.42
CA HIS A 126 -2.65 15.59 2.19
C HIS A 126 -3.12 14.64 3.29
N ALA A 127 -2.70 13.36 3.25
CA ALA A 127 -3.09 12.34 4.20
C ALA A 127 -2.11 12.23 5.36
N ASP A 128 -2.62 11.81 6.52
CA ASP A 128 -1.79 11.51 7.70
C ASP A 128 -1.14 10.13 7.54
N ILE A 129 0.03 10.12 6.93
CA ILE A 129 0.78 8.90 6.57
C ILE A 129 1.89 8.68 7.59
N PHE A 130 1.93 7.50 8.19
CA PHE A 130 3.00 7.07 9.08
C PHE A 130 4.27 6.69 8.32
N SER A 131 4.13 5.85 7.30
CA SER A 131 5.27 5.43 6.47
C SER A 131 4.87 5.29 5.00
N ILE A 132 5.87 5.49 4.13
CA ILE A 132 5.76 5.25 2.70
C ILE A 132 6.94 4.39 2.25
N GLY A 133 6.72 3.50 1.29
CA GLY A 133 7.78 2.61 0.85
C GLY A 133 7.53 1.97 -0.49
N LEU A 134 8.34 0.96 -0.78
CA LEU A 134 8.27 0.20 -2.03
C LEU A 134 8.21 -1.30 -1.74
N ASN A 135 7.42 -2.01 -2.53
CA ASN A 135 7.37 -3.47 -2.50
C ASN A 135 7.38 -4.08 -3.91
N CYS A 136 7.69 -5.37 -3.98
CA CYS A 136 7.65 -6.18 -5.19
C CYS A 136 8.52 -5.67 -6.35
N SER A 137 8.22 -6.09 -7.58
CA SER A 137 8.87 -5.79 -8.88
C SER A 137 10.35 -6.11 -8.95
N PHE A 138 11.15 -5.63 -8.02
CA PHE A 138 12.60 -5.69 -8.06
C PHE A 138 13.18 -6.29 -6.79
N GLY A 139 14.42 -6.82 -6.90
CA GLY A 139 15.22 -7.18 -5.75
C GLY A 139 15.79 -5.95 -5.01
N ALA A 140 16.31 -6.16 -3.80
CA ALA A 140 16.78 -5.09 -2.93
C ALA A 140 17.80 -4.14 -3.58
N ARG A 141 18.73 -4.69 -4.38
CA ARG A 141 19.74 -3.89 -5.07
C ARG A 141 19.14 -2.90 -6.07
N GLN A 142 18.11 -3.33 -6.79
CA GLN A 142 17.43 -2.52 -7.80
C GLN A 142 16.48 -1.50 -7.17
N LEU A 143 15.82 -1.83 -6.03
CA LEU A 143 14.95 -0.90 -5.32
C LEU A 143 15.73 0.20 -4.58
N LYS A 144 16.99 -0.04 -4.20
CA LYS A 144 17.78 0.89 -3.38
C LYS A 144 17.82 2.33 -3.91
N PRO A 145 18.07 2.62 -5.20
CA PRO A 145 18.07 3.99 -5.71
C PRO A 145 16.70 4.68 -5.62
N PHE A 146 15.62 3.94 -5.85
CA PHE A 146 14.25 4.47 -5.73
C PHE A 146 13.88 4.77 -4.27
N LEU A 147 14.25 3.87 -3.36
CA LEU A 147 14.06 4.09 -1.92
C LEU A 147 14.84 5.31 -1.42
N LYS A 148 16.08 5.48 -1.92
CA LYS A 148 16.86 6.67 -1.60
C LYS A 148 16.17 7.95 -2.07
N ALA A 149 15.73 7.98 -3.33
CA ALA A 149 15.03 9.13 -3.90
C ALA A 149 13.72 9.46 -3.13
N LEU A 150 13.01 8.43 -2.68
CA LEU A 150 11.82 8.59 -1.85
C LEU A 150 12.17 9.14 -0.46
N ALA A 151 13.20 8.58 0.19
CA ALA A 151 13.66 9.00 1.51
C ALA A 151 14.18 10.45 1.54
N ASP A 152 14.80 10.90 0.46
CA ASP A 152 15.30 12.28 0.35
C ASP A 152 14.16 13.33 0.29
N LYS A 153 12.93 12.91 -0.02
CA LYS A 153 11.78 13.81 -0.28
C LYS A 153 10.58 13.61 0.65
N ALA A 154 10.39 12.39 1.14
CA ALA A 154 9.22 12.06 1.95
C ALA A 154 9.42 12.49 3.41
N PRO A 155 8.46 13.19 4.03
CA PRO A 155 8.50 13.54 5.45
C PRO A 155 7.99 12.39 6.34
N TYR A 156 8.08 11.14 5.88
CA TYR A 156 7.53 9.94 6.51
C TYR A 156 8.64 8.92 6.77
N TYR A 157 8.36 7.93 7.62
CA TYR A 157 9.22 6.76 7.71
C TYR A 157 9.23 6.00 6.39
N ILE A 158 10.37 5.33 6.10
CA ILE A 158 10.54 4.60 4.83
C ILE A 158 10.51 3.11 5.09
N SER A 159 9.69 2.39 4.32
CA SER A 159 9.62 0.94 4.34
C SER A 159 10.08 0.31 3.01
N ALA A 160 10.55 -0.93 3.06
CA ALA A 160 11.01 -1.64 1.89
C ALA A 160 10.71 -3.14 2.00
N HIS A 161 10.00 -3.68 1.01
CA HIS A 161 9.66 -5.09 0.91
C HIS A 161 10.08 -5.62 -0.50
N PRO A 162 11.40 -5.76 -0.74
CA PRO A 162 11.91 -6.20 -2.03
C PRO A 162 11.65 -7.70 -2.25
N ASN A 163 11.60 -8.11 -3.52
CA ASN A 163 11.65 -9.53 -3.84
C ASN A 163 12.98 -10.14 -3.39
N ALA A 164 12.93 -11.35 -2.86
CA ALA A 164 14.14 -12.12 -2.47
C ALA A 164 14.95 -12.61 -3.69
N GLY A 165 14.34 -12.56 -4.86
CA GLY A 165 14.82 -13.05 -6.15
C GLY A 165 13.72 -13.84 -6.83
N LEU A 166 13.83 -14.04 -8.15
CA LEU A 166 12.94 -14.95 -8.86
C LEU A 166 13.50 -16.37 -8.75
N PRO A 167 12.63 -17.39 -8.54
CA PRO A 167 13.05 -18.78 -8.63
C PRO A 167 13.70 -19.04 -9.99
N ASN A 168 14.80 -19.75 -10.02
CA ASN A 168 15.39 -20.22 -11.27
C ASN A 168 15.31 -21.75 -11.33
N SER A 169 15.40 -22.32 -12.53
CA SER A 169 15.26 -23.75 -12.77
C SER A 169 16.30 -24.63 -12.07
N LEU A 170 17.31 -24.04 -11.43
CA LEU A 170 18.37 -24.73 -10.74
C LEU A 170 18.25 -24.70 -9.21
N THR A 171 17.34 -23.87 -8.67
CA THR A 171 17.21 -23.60 -7.22
C THR A 171 15.81 -23.87 -6.64
N THR A 172 14.93 -24.48 -7.42
CA THR A 172 13.61 -24.95 -6.97
C THR A 172 13.65 -26.37 -6.50
#